data_4ba1f420b054dc0ad86301e930da133c
#
_entry.id   4ba1f420b054dc0ad86301e930da133c
#
_cell.length_a   1.000
_cell.length_b   1.000
_cell.length_c   1.000
_cell.angle_alpha   90.00
_cell.angle_beta   90.00
_cell.angle_gamma   90.00
#
_symmetry.space_group_name_H-M   'P 1'
#
loop_
_entity.id
_entity.type
_entity.pdbx_description
1 polymer ?
#
loop_
_entity_poly.entity_id
_entity_poly.type
_entity_poly.pdbx_seq_one_letter_code
_entity_poly.pdbx_strand_id
1 'polypeptide(L)' 'MAERLANKLKERRAELGVTQAELAERVGVTRKTVNTVENGVFTPSATLASKLSQALGLSVEQLFWIER' A
#
# COMPACT_ATOMS: atom_id res chain seq x y z
N MET A 1 24.67 2.39 -1.82
CA MET A 1 23.68 2.09 -0.79
C MET A 1 22.32 1.94 -1.43
N ALA A 2 21.61 0.93 -1.01
CA ALA A 2 20.29 0.66 -1.55
C ALA A 2 19.24 1.48 -0.81
N GLU A 3 18.36 2.09 -1.55
CA GLU A 3 17.16 2.71 -1.01
C GLU A 3 15.98 1.80 -1.35
N ARG A 4 14.98 1.79 -0.49
CA ARG A 4 13.76 1.05 -0.78
C ARG A 4 12.56 1.87 -0.35
N LEU A 5 11.44 1.61 -1.01
CA LEU A 5 10.18 2.21 -0.63
C LEU A 5 9.57 1.38 0.50
N ALA A 6 9.49 1.97 1.69
CA ALA A 6 8.83 1.35 2.82
C ALA A 6 7.37 1.80 2.87
N ASN A 7 6.54 1.03 3.56
CA ASN A 7 5.13 1.37 3.67
C ASN A 7 4.55 0.85 4.99
N LYS A 8 3.38 1.35 5.35
CA LYS A 8 2.63 0.88 6.50
C LYS A 8 1.21 0.43 6.12
N LEU A 9 1.07 -0.12 4.90
CA LEU A 9 -0.23 -0.57 4.41
C LEU A 9 -0.86 -1.62 5.31
N LYS A 10 -0.08 -2.60 5.71
CA LYS A 10 -0.58 -3.70 6.55
C LYS A 10 -1.09 -3.18 7.89
N GLU A 11 -0.33 -2.31 8.53
CA GLU A 11 -0.70 -1.72 9.81
C GLU A 11 -1.97 -0.90 9.69
N ARG A 12 -2.05 -0.09 8.62
CA ARG A 12 -3.25 0.75 8.42
C ARG A 12 -4.46 -0.10 8.10
N ARG A 13 -4.31 -1.17 7.31
CA ARG A 13 -5.41 -2.10 7.06
C ARG A 13 -5.92 -2.69 8.39
N ALA A 14 -4.99 -3.10 9.25
CA ALA A 14 -5.34 -3.68 10.54
C ALA A 14 -6.13 -2.69 11.40
N GLU A 15 -5.70 -1.42 11.41
CA GLU A 15 -6.40 -0.37 12.15
C GLU A 15 -7.85 -0.21 11.68
N LEU A 16 -8.08 -0.37 10.37
CA LEU A 16 -9.40 -0.19 9.77
C LEU A 16 -10.20 -1.49 9.67
N GLY A 17 -9.60 -2.62 10.03
CA GLY A 17 -10.26 -3.93 9.92
C GLY A 17 -10.48 -4.36 8.48
N VAL A 18 -9.60 -3.96 7.55
CA VAL A 18 -9.72 -4.25 6.12
C VAL A 18 -8.74 -5.35 5.73
N THR A 19 -9.25 -6.38 5.04
CA THR A 19 -8.39 -7.47 4.56
C THR A 19 -7.67 -7.05 3.27
N GLN A 20 -6.62 -7.82 2.90
CA GLN A 20 -5.94 -7.60 1.62
C GLN A 20 -6.93 -7.71 0.45
N ALA A 21 -7.83 -8.70 0.51
CA ALA A 21 -8.81 -8.91 -0.56
C ALA A 21 -9.76 -7.72 -0.68
N GLU A 22 -10.23 -7.20 0.46
CA GLU A 22 -11.11 -6.04 0.46
C GLU A 22 -10.41 -4.80 -0.09
N LEU A 23 -9.17 -4.57 0.32
CA LEU A 23 -8.41 -3.43 -0.19
C LEU A 23 -8.16 -3.56 -1.69
N ALA A 24 -7.80 -4.76 -2.14
CA ALA A 24 -7.59 -5.02 -3.56
C ALA A 24 -8.83 -4.70 -4.39
N GLU A 25 -10.00 -5.12 -3.89
CA GLU A 25 -11.27 -4.84 -4.56
C GLU A 25 -11.54 -3.34 -4.65
N ARG A 26 -11.30 -2.61 -3.57
CA ARG A 26 -11.54 -1.17 -3.51
C ARG A 26 -10.68 -0.38 -4.51
N VAL A 27 -9.44 -0.84 -4.72
CA VAL A 27 -8.52 -0.12 -5.61
C VAL A 27 -8.42 -0.75 -7.01
N GLY A 28 -9.16 -1.84 -7.26
CA GLY A 28 -9.23 -2.44 -8.58
C GLY A 28 -8.00 -3.23 -9.00
N VAL A 29 -7.33 -3.89 -8.05
CA VAL A 29 -6.19 -4.77 -8.33
C VAL A 29 -6.43 -6.13 -7.71
N THR A 30 -5.50 -7.07 -7.92
CA THR A 30 -5.59 -8.38 -7.31
C THR A 30 -5.04 -8.35 -5.88
N ARG A 31 -5.48 -9.32 -5.06
CA ARG A 31 -4.94 -9.52 -3.72
C ARG A 31 -3.43 -9.71 -3.76
N LYS A 32 -2.94 -10.44 -4.77
CA LYS A 32 -1.50 -10.66 -4.95
C LYS A 32 -0.75 -9.34 -5.09
N THR A 33 -1.31 -8.39 -5.84
CA THR A 33 -0.70 -7.08 -6.01
C THR A 33 -0.58 -6.36 -4.66
N VAL A 34 -1.65 -6.36 -3.86
CA VAL A 34 -1.62 -5.75 -2.52
C VAL A 34 -0.55 -6.41 -1.67
N ASN A 35 -0.50 -7.74 -1.67
CA ASN A 35 0.49 -8.48 -0.89
C ASN A 35 1.93 -8.12 -1.29
N THR A 36 2.22 -8.06 -2.59
CA THR A 36 3.57 -7.74 -3.06
C THR A 36 3.96 -6.31 -2.76
N VAL A 37 3.01 -5.37 -2.80
CA VAL A 37 3.29 -3.97 -2.41
C VAL A 37 3.59 -3.90 -0.91
N GLU A 38 2.79 -4.57 -0.08
CA GLU A 38 3.00 -4.57 1.37
C GLU A 38 4.36 -5.14 1.76
N ASN A 39 4.80 -6.17 1.04
CA ASN A 39 6.08 -6.84 1.33
C ASN A 39 7.29 -6.16 0.67
N GLY A 40 7.08 -5.04 -0.01
CA GLY A 40 8.18 -4.30 -0.64
C GLY A 40 8.75 -4.96 -1.89
N VAL A 41 8.05 -5.94 -2.45
CA VAL A 41 8.49 -6.66 -3.65
C VAL A 41 8.13 -5.87 -4.91
N PHE A 42 7.01 -5.17 -4.87
CA PHE A 42 6.50 -4.41 -6.02
C PHE A 42 6.32 -2.95 -5.62
N THR A 43 6.91 -2.04 -6.42
CA THR A 43 6.75 -0.60 -6.23
C THR A 43 5.50 -0.16 -6.99
N PRO A 44 4.49 0.40 -6.31
CA PRO A 44 3.26 0.81 -6.99
C PRO A 44 3.49 2.03 -7.88
N SER A 45 2.69 2.13 -8.93
CA SER A 45 2.63 3.36 -9.73
C SER A 45 2.06 4.50 -8.87
N ALA A 46 2.26 5.73 -9.33
CA ALA A 46 1.66 6.89 -8.65
C ALA A 46 0.14 6.77 -8.58
N THR A 47 -0.49 6.25 -9.64
CA THR A 47 -1.93 6.03 -9.67
C THR A 47 -2.35 5.05 -8.60
N LEU A 48 -1.67 3.91 -8.49
CA LEU A 48 -2.02 2.91 -7.49
C LEU A 48 -1.76 3.44 -6.07
N ALA A 49 -0.64 4.12 -5.86
CA ALA A 49 -0.35 4.73 -4.56
C ALA A 49 -1.44 5.72 -4.14
N SER A 50 -1.92 6.53 -5.08
CA SER A 50 -3.02 7.48 -4.81
C SER A 50 -4.32 6.77 -4.46
N LYS A 51 -4.64 5.68 -5.16
CA LYS A 51 -5.83 4.89 -4.88
C LYS A 51 -5.76 4.23 -3.50
N LEU A 52 -4.59 3.70 -3.14
CA LEU A 52 -4.37 3.12 -1.82
C LEU A 52 -4.53 4.18 -0.73
N SER A 53 -3.97 5.36 -0.96
CA SER A 53 -4.10 6.50 -0.06
C SER A 53 -5.58 6.84 0.18
N GLN A 54 -6.36 6.97 -0.88
CA GLN A 54 -7.78 7.29 -0.77
C GLN A 54 -8.55 6.20 -0.02
N ALA A 55 -8.27 4.94 -0.33
CA ALA A 55 -8.96 3.81 0.29
C ALA A 55 -8.67 3.69 1.78
N LEU A 56 -7.47 4.09 2.21
CA LEU A 56 -7.02 3.95 3.59
C LEU A 56 -7.09 5.23 4.41
N GLY A 57 -7.46 6.34 3.78
CA GLY A 57 -7.64 7.62 4.48
C GLY A 57 -6.36 8.25 5.01
N LEU A 58 -5.22 7.96 4.39
CA LEU A 58 -3.93 8.58 4.69
C LEU A 58 -3.34 9.14 3.41
N SER A 59 -2.47 10.13 3.52
CA SER A 59 -1.78 10.64 2.34
C SER A 59 -0.75 9.62 1.84
N VAL A 60 -0.31 9.79 0.60
CA VAL A 60 0.73 8.93 0.03
C VAL A 60 1.99 9.01 0.90
N GLU A 61 2.36 10.21 1.36
CA GLU A 61 3.57 10.39 2.19
C GLU A 61 3.42 9.77 3.57
N GLN A 62 2.21 9.60 4.07
CA GLN A 62 1.96 8.91 5.33
C GLN A 62 2.04 7.39 5.16
N LEU A 63 1.68 6.88 3.98
CA LEU A 63 1.68 5.44 3.70
C LEU A 63 3.03 4.93 3.21
N PHE A 64 3.77 5.73 2.46
CA PHE A 64 5.02 5.33 1.81
C PHE A 64 6.12 6.32 2.10
N TRP A 65 7.33 5.82 2.29
CA TRP A 65 8.51 6.66 2.47
C TRP A 65 9.76 5.93 2.01
N ILE A 66 10.82 6.68 1.80
CA ILE A 66 12.10 6.10 1.37
C ILE A 66 12.92 5.73 2.60
N GLU A 67 13.35 4.48 2.65
CA GLU A 67 14.22 3.95 3.69
C GLU A 67 15.60 3.71 3.11
N ARG A 68 16.64 4.10 3.85
CA ARG A 68 18.02 3.95 3.42
C ARG A 68 18.77 3.01 4.33
#